data_beb805c8d45f910216a5e95ae1b02b99
#
_entry.id   beb805c8d45f910216a5e95ae1b02b99
#
_cell.length_a   1.000
_cell.length_b   1.000
_cell.length_c   1.000
_cell.angle_alpha   90.00
_cell.angle_beta   90.00
_cell.angle_gamma   90.00
#
_symmetry.space_group_name_H-M   'P 1'
#
loop_
_entity.id
_entity.type
_entity.pdbx_description
1 polymer ?
#
loop_
_entity_poly.entity_id
_entity_poly.type
_entity_poly.pdbx_seq_one_letter_code
_entity_poly.pdbx_strand_id
1 'polypeptide(L)'
;MKIVGVGCGPGMITAAAAAAIAGAAVIYGSDRAIDLARPYIREGTAVHEITDYKRLRSLPADTVVLSTGDPMLAGLGYLGGEVVPGISSMQVAFARLGVSLIRGAVVTAHGKDHAAAIADAALEVSRGKVVFLIADPAFSVPDLAAALTPEVRIAVCEDLGYPQERIALGTAGAPPVPRSGLFVVVSGRF
;
A
#
# COMPACT_ATOMS: atom_id res chain seq x y z
N MET A 1 -14.94 12.33 -11.62
CA MET A 1 -13.76 12.20 -10.74
C MET A 1 -13.01 10.94 -11.14
N LYS A 2 -11.66 11.01 -11.23
CA LYS A 2 -10.80 9.86 -11.44
C LYS A 2 -9.93 9.63 -10.20
N ILE A 3 -9.81 8.38 -9.79
CA ILE A 3 -8.93 7.97 -8.69
C ILE A 3 -7.72 7.27 -9.33
N VAL A 4 -6.55 7.89 -9.24
CA VAL A 4 -5.37 7.46 -10.00
C VAL A 4 -4.32 6.90 -9.06
N GLY A 5 -3.96 5.63 -9.26
CA GLY A 5 -2.86 4.97 -8.55
C GLY A 5 -1.51 5.45 -9.07
N VAL A 6 -0.70 6.05 -8.18
CA VAL A 6 0.63 6.57 -8.54
C VAL A 6 1.78 5.60 -8.27
N GLY A 7 1.45 4.35 -7.94
CA GLY A 7 2.46 3.38 -7.52
C GLY A 7 2.90 3.57 -6.07
N CYS A 8 3.59 2.60 -5.51
CA CYS A 8 4.05 2.67 -4.12
C CYS A 8 5.42 3.34 -3.95
N GLY A 9 6.14 3.58 -5.06
CA GLY A 9 7.44 4.25 -5.06
C GLY A 9 7.78 4.90 -6.41
N PRO A 10 8.90 5.63 -6.50
CA PRO A 10 9.36 6.29 -7.71
C PRO A 10 9.46 5.35 -8.91
N GLY A 11 9.07 5.85 -10.09
CA GLY A 11 9.13 5.06 -11.34
C GLY A 11 8.03 4.01 -11.51
N MET A 12 7.07 3.94 -10.61
CA MET A 12 6.00 2.94 -10.63
C MET A 12 4.66 3.46 -11.15
N ILE A 13 4.64 4.65 -11.74
CA ILE A 13 3.43 5.17 -12.40
C ILE A 13 3.21 4.42 -13.72
N THR A 14 1.99 3.90 -13.91
CA THR A 14 1.61 3.26 -15.18
C THR A 14 1.41 4.30 -16.28
N ALA A 15 1.53 3.90 -17.55
CA ALA A 15 1.28 4.80 -18.68
C ALA A 15 -0.14 5.39 -18.64
N ALA A 16 -1.14 4.61 -18.23
CA ALA A 16 -2.52 5.08 -18.05
C ALA A 16 -2.63 6.14 -16.94
N ALA A 17 -1.95 5.93 -15.80
CA ALA A 17 -1.91 6.90 -14.72
C ALA A 17 -1.20 8.20 -15.15
N ALA A 18 -0.07 8.10 -15.84
CA ALA A 18 0.66 9.25 -16.37
C ALA A 18 -0.23 10.09 -17.33
N ALA A 19 -0.95 9.42 -18.23
CA ALA A 19 -1.87 10.10 -19.15
C ALA A 19 -3.03 10.79 -18.41
N ALA A 20 -3.60 10.13 -17.39
CA ALA A 20 -4.67 10.72 -16.59
C ALA A 20 -4.20 11.95 -15.79
N ILE A 21 -2.99 11.90 -15.21
CA ILE A 21 -2.39 13.01 -14.48
C ILE A 21 -2.10 14.18 -15.43
N ALA A 22 -1.47 13.90 -16.58
CA ALA A 22 -1.14 14.92 -17.58
C ALA A 22 -2.38 15.61 -18.19
N GLY A 23 -3.52 14.93 -18.22
CA GLY A 23 -4.78 15.49 -18.70
C GLY A 23 -5.60 16.24 -17.65
N ALA A 24 -5.17 16.26 -16.38
CA ALA A 24 -5.93 16.84 -15.29
C ALA A 24 -5.81 18.37 -15.26
N ALA A 25 -6.94 19.07 -15.03
CA ALA A 25 -6.95 20.48 -14.70
C ALA A 25 -6.78 20.72 -13.19
N VAL A 26 -7.31 19.81 -12.37
CA VAL A 26 -7.26 19.86 -10.91
C VAL A 26 -6.86 18.53 -10.34
N ILE A 27 -5.88 18.53 -9.45
CA ILE A 27 -5.32 17.34 -8.78
C ILE A 27 -5.41 17.51 -7.26
N TYR A 28 -5.85 16.47 -6.57
CA TYR A 28 -5.75 16.31 -5.12
C TYR A 28 -4.90 15.08 -4.78
N GLY A 29 -4.03 15.18 -3.78
CA GLY A 29 -3.20 14.07 -3.32
C GLY A 29 -2.60 14.31 -1.93
N SER A 30 -2.13 13.26 -1.26
CA SER A 30 -1.19 13.45 -0.15
C SER A 30 0.15 13.94 -0.70
N ASP A 31 0.99 14.58 0.13
CA ASP A 31 2.34 15.03 -0.27
C ASP A 31 3.09 13.95 -1.03
N ARG A 32 3.15 12.74 -0.47
CA ARG A 32 3.81 11.59 -1.10
C ARG A 32 3.22 11.24 -2.47
N ALA A 33 1.90 11.28 -2.63
CA ALA A 33 1.26 10.99 -3.91
C ALA A 33 1.55 12.07 -4.95
N ILE A 34 1.55 13.34 -4.54
CA ILE A 34 1.89 14.48 -5.39
C ILE A 34 3.36 14.39 -5.83
N ASP A 35 4.28 14.08 -4.91
CA ASP A 35 5.70 13.94 -5.25
C ASP A 35 5.96 12.83 -6.27
N LEU A 36 5.33 11.68 -6.12
CA LEU A 36 5.41 10.60 -7.11
C LEU A 36 4.84 11.00 -8.47
N ALA A 37 3.77 11.80 -8.49
CA ALA A 37 3.11 12.26 -9.71
C ALA A 37 3.80 13.46 -10.36
N ARG A 38 4.63 14.21 -9.65
CA ARG A 38 5.22 15.48 -10.06
C ARG A 38 5.79 15.51 -11.48
N PRO A 39 6.54 14.50 -11.96
CA PRO A 39 7.08 14.49 -13.33
C PRO A 39 6.02 14.48 -14.43
N TYR A 40 4.77 14.15 -14.10
CA TYR A 40 3.66 14.00 -15.05
C TYR A 40 2.63 15.12 -14.96
N ILE A 41 2.74 15.98 -13.94
CA ILE A 41 1.85 17.15 -13.75
C ILE A 41 2.27 18.24 -14.72
N ARG A 42 1.32 18.73 -15.53
CA ARG A 42 1.59 19.80 -16.47
C ARG A 42 1.61 21.16 -15.78
N GLU A 43 2.33 22.10 -16.38
CA GLU A 43 2.27 23.49 -15.99
C GLU A 43 0.83 24.03 -16.10
N GLY A 44 0.41 24.83 -15.14
CA GLY A 44 -0.95 25.37 -15.05
C GLY A 44 -1.99 24.44 -14.40
N THR A 45 -1.65 23.18 -14.08
CA THR A 45 -2.53 22.30 -13.29
C THR A 45 -2.65 22.80 -11.87
N ALA A 46 -3.88 22.94 -11.35
CA ALA A 46 -4.13 23.26 -9.95
C ALA A 46 -3.88 22.01 -9.08
N VAL A 47 -2.92 22.09 -8.16
CA VAL A 47 -2.53 20.95 -7.28
C VAL A 47 -2.83 21.31 -5.83
N HIS A 48 -3.55 20.44 -5.15
CA HIS A 48 -3.99 20.63 -3.77
C HIS A 48 -3.60 19.40 -2.92
N GLU A 49 -3.03 19.68 -1.75
CA GLU A 49 -2.83 18.65 -0.73
C GLU A 49 -4.16 18.26 -0.08
N ILE A 50 -4.33 16.96 0.19
CA ILE A 50 -5.50 16.45 0.92
C ILE A 50 -5.28 16.69 2.42
N THR A 51 -5.99 17.66 2.97
CA THR A 51 -6.04 17.96 4.40
C THR A 51 -7.24 17.35 5.11
N ASP A 52 -8.32 17.06 4.36
CA ASP A 52 -9.54 16.44 4.87
C ASP A 52 -10.08 15.40 3.89
N TYR A 53 -9.86 14.13 4.21
CA TYR A 53 -10.32 12.99 3.39
C TYR A 53 -11.84 12.88 3.28
N LYS A 54 -12.62 13.39 4.25
CA LYS A 54 -14.08 13.33 4.23
C LYS A 54 -14.68 14.21 3.12
N ARG A 55 -14.00 15.27 2.77
CA ARG A 55 -14.41 16.22 1.72
C ARG A 55 -14.18 15.71 0.31
N LEU A 56 -13.36 14.68 0.11
CA LEU A 56 -13.03 14.18 -1.23
C LEU A 56 -14.25 13.72 -2.01
N ARG A 57 -15.29 13.21 -1.34
CA ARG A 57 -16.54 12.79 -2.01
C ARG A 57 -17.34 13.93 -2.64
N SER A 58 -17.11 15.17 -2.21
CA SER A 58 -17.78 16.36 -2.72
C SER A 58 -17.00 17.10 -3.80
N LEU A 59 -15.88 16.57 -4.26
CA LEU A 59 -15.07 17.17 -5.32
C LEU A 59 -15.79 17.12 -6.66
N PRO A 60 -15.52 18.09 -7.56
CA PRO A 60 -16.07 18.10 -8.92
C PRO A 60 -15.75 16.84 -9.72
N ALA A 61 -16.63 16.51 -10.67
CA ALA A 61 -16.52 15.25 -11.44
C ALA A 61 -15.29 15.19 -12.36
N ASP A 62 -14.67 16.30 -12.70
CA ASP A 62 -13.47 16.44 -13.53
C ASP A 62 -12.16 16.41 -12.72
N THR A 63 -12.23 16.27 -11.40
CA THR A 63 -11.05 16.20 -10.52
C THR A 63 -10.33 14.86 -10.62
N VAL A 64 -9.00 14.90 -10.58
CA VAL A 64 -8.13 13.73 -10.36
C VAL A 64 -7.70 13.67 -8.90
N VAL A 65 -7.92 12.52 -8.26
CA VAL A 65 -7.46 12.25 -6.89
C VAL A 65 -6.38 11.18 -6.95
N LEU A 66 -5.19 11.53 -6.45
CA LEU A 66 -4.05 10.62 -6.43
C LEU A 66 -4.11 9.70 -5.21
N SER A 67 -3.84 8.42 -5.42
CA SER A 67 -3.73 7.40 -4.38
C SER A 67 -2.38 6.71 -4.47
N THR A 68 -1.60 6.68 -3.40
CA THR A 68 -0.34 5.92 -3.36
C THR A 68 -0.62 4.43 -3.52
N GLY A 69 0.26 3.73 -4.25
CA GLY A 69 0.06 2.33 -4.62
C GLY A 69 -1.08 2.16 -5.63
N ASP A 70 -1.93 1.20 -5.35
CA ASP A 70 -3.16 0.94 -6.09
C ASP A 70 -4.38 1.45 -5.28
N PRO A 71 -5.31 2.19 -5.90
CA PRO A 71 -6.49 2.72 -5.19
C PRO A 71 -7.36 1.65 -4.54
N MET A 72 -7.37 0.43 -5.07
CA MET A 72 -8.19 -0.68 -4.59
C MET A 72 -7.50 -1.53 -3.51
N LEU A 73 -6.18 -1.30 -3.26
CA LEU A 73 -5.46 -1.92 -2.16
C LEU A 73 -5.34 -0.96 -0.97
N ALA A 74 -6.37 -0.88 -0.12
CA ALA A 74 -6.44 0.02 1.05
C ALA A 74 -6.21 1.51 0.72
N GLY A 75 -6.48 1.90 -0.52
CA GLY A 75 -6.34 3.27 -1.02
C GLY A 75 -7.69 3.99 -1.12
N LEU A 76 -7.76 4.99 -1.99
CA LEU A 76 -8.90 5.88 -2.13
C LEU A 76 -10.01 5.37 -3.08
N GLY A 77 -9.96 4.11 -3.51
CA GLY A 77 -10.97 3.52 -4.41
C GLY A 77 -12.39 3.55 -3.86
N TYR A 78 -12.55 3.67 -2.53
CA TYR A 78 -13.86 3.81 -1.87
C TYR A 78 -14.60 5.12 -2.20
N LEU A 79 -13.92 6.09 -2.80
CA LEU A 79 -14.54 7.37 -3.19
C LEU A 79 -15.52 7.23 -4.34
N GLY A 80 -15.41 6.17 -5.14
CA GLY A 80 -16.16 5.98 -6.37
C GLY A 80 -15.60 6.79 -7.54
N GLY A 81 -16.16 6.60 -8.72
CA GLY A 81 -15.67 7.21 -9.96
C GLY A 81 -14.81 6.24 -10.79
N GLU A 82 -14.13 6.76 -11.81
CA GLU A 82 -13.23 5.98 -12.65
C GLU A 82 -11.92 5.70 -11.91
N VAL A 83 -11.58 4.42 -11.72
CA VAL A 83 -10.32 4.02 -11.08
C VAL A 83 -9.28 3.69 -12.15
N VAL A 84 -8.13 4.36 -12.07
CA VAL A 84 -6.93 4.02 -12.83
C VAL A 84 -5.98 3.26 -11.91
N PRO A 85 -5.73 1.97 -12.13
CA PRO A 85 -4.93 1.15 -11.22
C PRO A 85 -3.46 1.58 -11.20
N GLY A 86 -2.81 1.30 -10.07
CA GLY A 86 -1.39 1.54 -9.86
C GLY A 86 -0.64 0.28 -9.43
N ILE A 87 0.68 0.35 -9.38
CA ILE A 87 1.52 -0.74 -8.84
C ILE A 87 1.44 -0.67 -7.31
N SER A 88 0.84 -1.70 -6.71
CA SER A 88 0.64 -1.78 -5.27
C SER A 88 1.89 -2.26 -4.52
N SER A 89 1.99 -1.92 -3.24
CA SER A 89 3.03 -2.47 -2.34
C SER A 89 2.96 -3.99 -2.22
N MET A 90 1.78 -4.61 -2.37
CA MET A 90 1.66 -6.07 -2.41
C MET A 90 2.37 -6.67 -3.62
N GLN A 91 2.17 -6.10 -4.82
CA GLN A 91 2.85 -6.57 -6.02
C GLN A 91 4.37 -6.48 -5.89
N VAL A 92 4.85 -5.36 -5.34
CA VAL A 92 6.29 -5.15 -5.14
C VAL A 92 6.85 -6.11 -4.08
N ALA A 93 6.22 -6.20 -2.90
CA ALA A 93 6.66 -7.12 -1.85
C ALA A 93 6.71 -8.58 -2.33
N PHE A 94 5.66 -9.03 -3.01
CA PHE A 94 5.59 -10.40 -3.51
C PHE A 94 6.63 -10.68 -4.61
N ALA A 95 6.88 -9.71 -5.50
CA ALA A 95 7.94 -9.82 -6.49
C ALA A 95 9.33 -9.93 -5.83
N ARG A 96 9.62 -9.12 -4.80
CA ARG A 96 10.88 -9.17 -4.05
C ARG A 96 11.07 -10.50 -3.30
N LEU A 97 9.98 -11.09 -2.81
CA LEU A 97 10.00 -12.35 -2.06
C LEU A 97 9.83 -13.60 -2.93
N GLY A 98 9.62 -13.45 -4.25
CA GLY A 98 9.36 -14.58 -5.15
C GLY A 98 8.02 -15.27 -4.88
N VAL A 99 7.03 -14.55 -4.35
CA VAL A 99 5.71 -15.09 -4.01
C VAL A 99 4.72 -14.84 -5.14
N SER A 100 4.01 -15.88 -5.57
CA SER A 100 2.91 -15.73 -6.53
C SER A 100 1.70 -15.07 -5.89
N LEU A 101 1.10 -14.08 -6.59
CA LEU A 101 -0.09 -13.35 -6.10
C LEU A 101 -1.29 -14.26 -5.81
N ILE A 102 -1.44 -15.38 -6.52
CA ILE A 102 -2.54 -16.34 -6.29
C ILE A 102 -2.47 -17.03 -4.92
N ARG A 103 -1.30 -17.02 -4.28
CA ARG A 103 -1.12 -17.54 -2.92
C ARG A 103 -1.45 -16.51 -1.85
N GLY A 104 -1.65 -15.27 -2.24
CA GLY A 104 -1.83 -14.14 -1.35
C GLY A 104 -3.20 -14.10 -0.68
N ALA A 105 -3.22 -13.62 0.56
CA ALA A 105 -4.38 -13.06 1.24
C ALA A 105 -4.01 -11.67 1.76
N VAL A 106 -4.93 -10.72 1.68
CA VAL A 106 -4.69 -9.33 2.12
C VAL A 106 -5.40 -9.11 3.45
N VAL A 107 -4.66 -8.62 4.43
CA VAL A 107 -5.19 -8.17 5.72
C VAL A 107 -4.78 -6.72 5.94
N THR A 108 -5.68 -5.88 6.43
CA THR A 108 -5.36 -4.49 6.79
C THR A 108 -5.45 -4.27 8.30
N ALA A 109 -4.36 -3.82 8.90
CA ALA A 109 -4.28 -3.32 10.26
C ALA A 109 -4.26 -1.77 10.30
N HIS A 110 -4.00 -1.13 9.13
CA HIS A 110 -3.91 0.33 9.03
C HIS A 110 -5.24 1.01 9.41
N GLY A 111 -5.24 1.77 10.50
CA GLY A 111 -6.42 2.44 11.02
C GLY A 111 -7.54 1.49 11.48
N LYS A 112 -7.20 0.26 11.86
CA LYS A 112 -8.11 -0.81 12.29
C LYS A 112 -7.71 -1.34 13.68
N ASP A 113 -8.54 -2.25 14.21
CA ASP A 113 -8.21 -3.04 15.38
C ASP A 113 -7.08 -4.02 15.03
N HIS A 114 -5.90 -3.81 15.62
CA HIS A 114 -4.72 -4.64 15.37
C HIS A 114 -4.92 -6.09 15.86
N ALA A 115 -5.63 -6.31 16.97
CA ALA A 115 -5.86 -7.66 17.47
C ALA A 115 -6.75 -8.47 16.52
N ALA A 116 -7.79 -7.86 15.96
CA ALA A 116 -8.61 -8.48 14.94
C ALA A 116 -7.81 -8.78 13.65
N ALA A 117 -6.99 -7.83 13.20
CA ALA A 117 -6.13 -8.03 12.03
C ALA A 117 -5.10 -9.15 12.23
N ILE A 118 -4.53 -9.29 13.44
CA ILE A 118 -3.62 -10.38 13.79
C ILE A 118 -4.36 -11.73 13.75
N ALA A 119 -5.57 -11.80 14.31
CA ALA A 119 -6.36 -13.02 14.28
C ALA A 119 -6.70 -13.45 12.85
N ASP A 120 -7.11 -12.51 11.99
CA ASP A 120 -7.38 -12.75 10.56
C ASP A 120 -6.12 -13.23 9.83
N ALA A 121 -4.97 -12.60 10.08
CA ALA A 121 -3.70 -12.99 9.49
C ALA A 121 -3.30 -14.41 9.90
N ALA A 122 -3.41 -14.75 11.19
CA ALA A 122 -3.11 -16.09 11.69
C ALA A 122 -4.03 -17.15 11.06
N LEU A 123 -5.32 -16.83 10.91
CA LEU A 123 -6.29 -17.71 10.26
C LEU A 123 -5.92 -17.98 8.79
N GLU A 124 -5.59 -16.95 8.01
CA GLU A 124 -5.23 -17.12 6.60
C GLU A 124 -3.88 -17.86 6.43
N VAL A 125 -2.91 -17.63 7.31
CA VAL A 125 -1.66 -18.40 7.35
C VAL A 125 -1.95 -19.89 7.65
N SER A 126 -2.86 -20.19 8.59
CA SER A 126 -3.24 -21.57 8.92
C SER A 126 -3.90 -22.31 7.73
N ARG A 127 -4.56 -21.57 6.84
CA ARG A 127 -5.12 -22.05 5.57
C ARG A 127 -4.09 -22.26 4.46
N GLY A 128 -2.81 -21.99 4.74
CA GLY A 128 -1.72 -22.15 3.78
C GLY A 128 -1.51 -20.95 2.84
N LYS A 129 -2.16 -19.82 3.12
CA LYS A 129 -1.94 -18.58 2.36
C LYS A 129 -0.66 -17.86 2.79
N VAL A 130 -0.16 -17.00 1.92
CA VAL A 130 0.84 -16.01 2.24
C VAL A 130 0.11 -14.70 2.48
N VAL A 131 0.11 -14.23 3.72
CA VAL A 131 -0.60 -13.02 4.12
C VAL A 131 0.26 -11.81 3.79
N PHE A 132 -0.32 -10.85 3.09
CA PHE A 132 0.17 -9.50 2.96
C PHE A 132 -0.62 -8.61 3.92
N LEU A 133 0.04 -8.10 4.97
CA LEU A 133 -0.56 -7.27 5.99
C LEU A 133 -0.14 -5.82 5.82
N ILE A 134 -1.13 -4.94 5.64
CA ILE A 134 -0.93 -3.49 5.56
C ILE A 134 -0.89 -2.95 6.98
N ALA A 135 0.29 -2.56 7.43
CA ALA A 135 0.55 -2.05 8.76
C ALA A 135 0.41 -0.51 8.82
N ASP A 136 0.27 0.01 10.02
CA ASP A 136 0.58 1.40 10.35
C ASP A 136 1.80 1.45 11.30
N PRO A 137 2.37 2.63 11.59
CA PRO A 137 3.58 2.73 12.42
C PRO A 137 3.45 2.16 13.84
N ALA A 138 2.22 2.01 14.35
CA ALA A 138 1.96 1.47 15.68
C ALA A 138 1.77 -0.05 15.70
N PHE A 139 1.78 -0.71 14.53
CA PHE A 139 1.56 -2.15 14.43
C PHE A 139 2.71 -2.96 15.05
N SER A 140 2.36 -3.90 15.95
CA SER A 140 3.30 -4.77 16.64
C SER A 140 3.58 -6.05 15.84
N VAL A 141 4.76 -6.14 15.21
CA VAL A 141 5.22 -7.38 14.58
C VAL A 141 5.44 -8.51 15.60
N PRO A 142 5.94 -8.26 16.83
CA PRO A 142 5.99 -9.28 17.87
C PRO A 142 4.63 -9.89 18.23
N ASP A 143 3.55 -9.10 18.29
CA ASP A 143 2.21 -9.61 18.61
C ASP A 143 1.67 -10.50 17.49
N LEU A 144 1.90 -10.13 16.23
CA LEU A 144 1.62 -11.01 15.10
C LEU A 144 2.41 -12.32 15.19
N ALA A 145 3.70 -12.22 15.51
CA ALA A 145 4.57 -13.39 15.65
C ALA A 145 4.10 -14.34 16.74
N ALA A 146 3.65 -13.81 17.90
CA ALA A 146 3.10 -14.60 18.99
C ALA A 146 1.81 -15.38 18.62
N ALA A 147 1.08 -14.91 17.61
CA ALA A 147 -0.13 -15.58 17.11
C ALA A 147 0.14 -16.64 16.02
N LEU A 148 1.40 -16.81 15.62
CA LEU A 148 1.83 -17.75 14.56
C LEU A 148 2.69 -18.88 15.16
N THR A 149 2.79 -20.01 14.45
CA THR A 149 3.75 -21.06 14.83
C THR A 149 5.18 -20.58 14.58
N PRO A 150 6.18 -20.96 15.42
CA PRO A 150 7.54 -20.39 15.39
C PRO A 150 8.24 -20.46 14.03
N GLU A 151 7.91 -21.45 13.21
CA GLU A 151 8.54 -21.73 11.90
C GLU A 151 7.97 -20.88 10.78
N VAL A 152 6.83 -20.20 10.99
CA VAL A 152 6.22 -19.34 9.97
C VAL A 152 7.18 -18.19 9.65
N ARG A 153 7.49 -18.03 8.36
CA ARG A 153 8.34 -16.93 7.91
C ARG A 153 7.61 -15.61 8.03
N ILE A 154 8.34 -14.58 8.44
CA ILE A 154 7.91 -13.19 8.48
C ILE A 154 8.92 -12.35 7.71
N ALA A 155 8.42 -11.52 6.80
CA ALA A 155 9.20 -10.48 6.14
C ALA A 155 8.60 -9.12 6.52
N VAL A 156 9.44 -8.20 6.99
CA VAL A 156 9.12 -6.77 7.10
C VAL A 156 9.69 -6.09 5.87
N CYS A 157 8.81 -5.53 5.04
CA CYS A 157 9.17 -4.85 3.80
C CYS A 157 8.93 -3.35 3.99
N GLU A 158 10.00 -2.59 3.98
CA GLU A 158 10.03 -1.16 4.30
C GLU A 158 10.38 -0.33 3.08
N ASP A 159 9.75 0.83 2.96
CA ASP A 159 10.01 1.85 1.93
C ASP A 159 10.07 1.26 0.52
N LEU A 160 9.15 0.32 0.23
CA LEU A 160 9.10 -0.41 -1.04
C LEU A 160 9.08 0.53 -2.25
N GLY A 161 10.03 0.31 -3.16
CA GLY A 161 10.22 1.10 -4.38
C GLY A 161 11.02 2.38 -4.18
N TYR A 162 11.41 2.73 -2.96
CA TYR A 162 12.28 3.87 -2.67
C TYR A 162 13.75 3.45 -2.60
N PRO A 163 14.71 4.40 -2.74
CA PRO A 163 16.14 4.08 -2.66
C PRO A 163 16.58 3.41 -1.35
N GLN A 164 15.85 3.69 -0.25
CA GLN A 164 16.09 3.10 1.07
C GLN A 164 15.31 1.80 1.30
N GLU A 165 14.71 1.19 0.27
CA GLU A 165 13.99 -0.08 0.36
C GLU A 165 14.78 -1.11 1.17
N ARG A 166 14.13 -1.70 2.18
CA ARG A 166 14.71 -2.74 3.01
C ARG A 166 13.73 -3.89 3.18
N ILE A 167 14.22 -5.12 3.04
CA ILE A 167 13.47 -6.33 3.32
C ILE A 167 14.21 -7.12 4.40
N ALA A 168 13.60 -7.21 5.58
CA ALA A 168 14.12 -7.97 6.70
C ALA A 168 13.35 -9.28 6.84
N LEU A 169 14.08 -10.39 6.78
CA LEU A 169 13.53 -11.74 6.88
C LEU A 169 13.77 -12.32 8.28
N GLY A 170 12.80 -13.06 8.78
CA GLY A 170 12.87 -13.83 10.01
C GLY A 170 11.78 -14.88 10.07
N THR A 171 11.50 -15.35 11.26
CA THR A 171 10.39 -16.28 11.55
C THR A 171 9.58 -15.76 12.73
N ALA A 172 8.42 -16.36 13.00
CA ALA A 172 7.64 -16.02 14.17
C ALA A 172 8.40 -16.27 15.49
N GLY A 173 9.29 -17.27 15.52
CA GLY A 173 10.19 -17.51 16.66
C GLY A 173 11.32 -16.48 16.82
N ALA A 174 11.64 -15.74 15.76
CA ALA A 174 12.65 -14.67 15.74
C ALA A 174 12.22 -13.58 14.72
N PRO A 175 11.20 -12.77 15.05
CA PRO A 175 10.61 -11.84 14.10
C PRO A 175 11.54 -10.64 13.80
N PRO A 176 11.53 -10.16 12.54
CA PRO A 176 12.27 -8.97 12.18
C PRO A 176 11.65 -7.71 12.80
N VAL A 177 12.50 -6.73 13.13
CA VAL A 177 12.07 -5.47 13.71
C VAL A 177 11.96 -4.40 12.62
N PRO A 178 10.82 -3.70 12.49
CA PRO A 178 10.68 -2.54 11.63
C PRO A 178 11.62 -1.39 12.05
N ARG A 179 12.16 -0.67 11.05
CA ARG A 179 13.02 0.51 11.25
C ARG A 179 12.43 1.77 10.62
N SER A 180 11.50 1.60 9.67
CA SER A 180 10.75 2.69 9.04
C SER A 180 9.29 2.65 9.49
N GLY A 181 8.62 3.82 9.52
CA GLY A 181 7.17 3.89 9.72
C GLY A 181 6.36 3.53 8.47
N LEU A 182 7.02 3.39 7.31
CA LEU A 182 6.38 2.98 6.06
C LEU A 182 6.73 1.52 5.77
N PHE A 183 5.95 0.60 6.31
CA PHE A 183 6.20 -0.82 6.13
C PHE A 183 4.93 -1.65 5.94
N VAL A 184 5.12 -2.83 5.38
CA VAL A 184 4.14 -3.90 5.31
C VAL A 184 4.76 -5.18 5.83
N VAL A 185 3.94 -6.13 6.25
CA VAL A 185 4.40 -7.42 6.74
C VAL A 185 3.90 -8.53 5.82
N VAL A 186 4.78 -9.45 5.45
CA VAL A 186 4.41 -10.66 4.72
C VAL A 186 4.67 -11.86 5.62
N SER A 187 3.67 -12.70 5.85
CA SER A 187 3.80 -13.89 6.69
C SER A 187 3.23 -15.13 6.02
N GLY A 188 3.86 -16.29 6.25
CA GLY A 188 3.42 -17.56 5.65
C GLY A 188 4.58 -18.47 5.24
N ARG A 189 4.30 -19.39 4.31
CA ARG A 189 5.32 -20.27 3.72
C ARG A 189 5.72 -19.76 2.34
N PHE A 190 6.86 -19.14 2.24
CA PHE A 190 7.42 -18.61 0.97
C PHE A 190 8.94 -18.66 0.97
#